data_997f6a92d2ca9a97fe57d957c9448ace
#
_entry.id   997f6a92d2ca9a97fe57d957c9448ace
#
_cell.length_a   1.000
_cell.length_b   1.000
_cell.length_c   1.000
_cell.angle_alpha   90.00
_cell.angle_beta   90.00
_cell.angle_gamma   90.00
#
_symmetry.space_group_name_H-M   'P 1'
#
loop_
_entity.id
_entity.type
_entity.pdbx_description
1 polymer ?
#
loop_
_entity_poly.entity_id
_entity_poly.type
_entity_poly.pdbx_seq_one_letter_code
_entity_poly.pdbx_strand_id
1 'polypeptide(L)'
;MNPQNPDCASAVARQIGDSLMQMQIRLASERLRCQGLELELLQAQADLLGLQASERHVRHLAMHDSLTTLPNRSFFAERLAQALSEALPQQRGFALLYLDLDDFKKVNDTHGHAVGDELLRVVAARLSRSVRADDVVSRLGGDEFACLLGDLPAREQLSHLACKVLDAVAAPCQIGPLRLHIRPSIGIAVCPSDGETADLLLEHADAAMYNAKRHRSGYAFFDEQSARWACESVGA
;
A
#
# COMPACT_ATOMS: atom_id res chain seq x y z
N MET A 1 87.95 16.04 -6.64
CA MET A 1 87.10 14.95 -7.22
C MET A 1 86.72 15.38 -8.62
N ASN A 2 87.21 14.58 -9.63
CA ASN A 2 87.16 14.97 -11.04
C ASN A 2 85.79 14.54 -11.63
N PRO A 3 84.93 15.43 -12.13
CA PRO A 3 83.61 15.09 -12.63
C PRO A 3 83.54 14.49 -14.03
N GLN A 4 84.68 14.04 -14.57
CA GLN A 4 84.76 13.52 -15.94
C GLN A 4 85.15 12.02 -15.99
N ASN A 5 84.60 11.21 -15.09
CA ASN A 5 84.71 9.78 -15.19
C ASN A 5 83.52 9.18 -15.93
N PRO A 6 83.66 8.67 -17.18
CA PRO A 6 82.52 8.13 -17.97
C PRO A 6 81.81 6.95 -17.28
N ASP A 7 82.50 6.25 -16.38
CA ASP A 7 81.96 5.12 -15.63
C ASP A 7 80.94 5.58 -14.59
N CYS A 8 81.07 6.76 -13.99
CA CYS A 8 80.17 7.30 -13.00
C CYS A 8 78.83 7.75 -13.66
N ALA A 9 78.91 8.37 -14.84
CA ALA A 9 77.74 8.78 -15.59
C ALA A 9 76.90 7.56 -16.07
N SER A 10 77.59 6.48 -16.49
CA SER A 10 76.90 5.26 -16.92
C SER A 10 76.24 4.49 -15.75
N ALA A 11 76.85 4.52 -14.56
CA ALA A 11 76.26 3.93 -13.34
C ALA A 11 74.97 4.69 -12.85
N VAL A 12 75.00 6.02 -12.86
CA VAL A 12 73.88 6.86 -12.55
C VAL A 12 72.70 6.67 -13.53
N ALA A 13 73.04 6.59 -14.84
CA ALA A 13 72.03 6.34 -15.87
C ALA A 13 71.31 4.98 -15.69
N ARG A 14 72.07 3.93 -15.34
CA ARG A 14 71.48 2.61 -15.01
C ARG A 14 70.63 2.66 -13.77
N GLN A 15 71.07 3.30 -12.72
CA GLN A 15 70.30 3.44 -11.47
C GLN A 15 68.99 4.21 -11.68
N ILE A 16 69.01 5.25 -12.52
CA ILE A 16 67.76 5.98 -12.91
C ILE A 16 66.86 5.06 -13.74
N GLY A 17 67.39 4.31 -14.68
CA GLY A 17 66.62 3.35 -15.50
C GLY A 17 65.98 2.28 -14.68
N ASP A 18 66.65 1.69 -13.71
CA ASP A 18 66.13 0.68 -12.79
C ASP A 18 65.01 1.28 -11.90
N SER A 19 65.19 2.50 -11.40
CA SER A 19 64.17 3.20 -10.59
C SER A 19 62.92 3.52 -11.41
N LEU A 20 63.07 3.97 -12.66
CA LEU A 20 61.94 4.23 -13.56
C LEU A 20 61.18 2.94 -13.87
N MET A 21 61.89 1.86 -14.13
CA MET A 21 61.27 0.55 -14.39
C MET A 21 60.52 0.03 -13.19
N GLN A 22 61.05 0.15 -11.97
CA GLN A 22 60.35 -0.21 -10.73
C GLN A 22 59.10 0.64 -10.52
N MET A 23 59.15 1.95 -10.81
CA MET A 23 58.01 2.85 -10.71
C MET A 23 56.92 2.49 -11.71
N GLN A 24 57.29 2.13 -12.95
CA GLN A 24 56.34 1.67 -13.96
C GLN A 24 55.64 0.37 -13.55
N ILE A 25 56.36 -0.59 -12.98
CA ILE A 25 55.80 -1.85 -12.49
C ILE A 25 54.81 -1.58 -11.34
N ARG A 26 55.15 -0.69 -10.40
CA ARG A 26 54.23 -0.29 -9.30
C ARG A 26 52.96 0.36 -9.84
N LEU A 27 53.09 1.33 -10.75
CA LEU A 27 51.95 1.98 -11.38
C LEU A 27 51.04 1.00 -12.12
N ALA A 28 51.63 0.03 -12.83
CA ALA A 28 50.83 -0.99 -13.50
C ALA A 28 50.08 -1.90 -12.52
N SER A 29 50.74 -2.30 -11.42
CA SER A 29 50.09 -3.11 -10.38
C SER A 29 48.96 -2.35 -9.66
N GLU A 30 49.15 -1.05 -9.35
CA GLU A 30 48.13 -0.22 -8.76
C GLU A 30 46.91 0.00 -9.69
N ARG A 31 47.19 0.20 -11.01
CA ARG A 31 46.10 0.30 -12.00
C ARG A 31 45.25 -0.97 -12.06
N LEU A 32 45.89 -2.13 -12.09
CA LEU A 32 45.20 -3.43 -12.07
C LEU A 32 44.38 -3.59 -10.78
N ARG A 33 44.93 -3.16 -9.65
CA ARG A 33 44.18 -3.18 -8.36
C ARG A 33 43.01 -2.25 -8.37
N CYS A 34 43.14 -1.03 -8.89
CA CYS A 34 42.01 -0.09 -9.04
C CYS A 34 40.94 -0.67 -9.95
N GLN A 35 41.27 -1.25 -11.08
CA GLN A 35 40.31 -1.90 -11.97
C GLN A 35 39.60 -3.07 -11.30
N GLY A 36 40.30 -3.86 -10.50
CA GLY A 36 39.69 -4.93 -9.71
C GLY A 36 38.66 -4.39 -8.71
N LEU A 37 39.02 -3.33 -7.96
CA LEU A 37 38.14 -2.69 -7.02
C LEU A 37 36.91 -2.01 -7.68
N GLU A 38 37.09 -1.41 -8.85
CA GLU A 38 36.01 -0.86 -9.65
C GLU A 38 34.98 -1.93 -10.06
N LEU A 39 35.48 -3.09 -10.47
CA LEU A 39 34.67 -4.23 -10.85
C LEU A 39 33.87 -4.79 -9.64
N GLU A 40 34.56 -4.95 -8.50
CA GLU A 40 33.95 -5.37 -7.24
C GLU A 40 32.87 -4.38 -6.79
N LEU A 41 33.12 -3.08 -6.92
CA LEU A 41 32.14 -2.04 -6.59
C LEU A 41 30.89 -2.12 -7.48
N LEU A 42 31.09 -2.29 -8.80
CA LEU A 42 29.98 -2.46 -9.75
C LEU A 42 29.15 -3.70 -9.43
N GLN A 43 29.80 -4.80 -9.08
CA GLN A 43 29.13 -6.03 -8.67
C GLN A 43 28.31 -5.82 -7.40
N ALA A 44 28.90 -5.22 -6.35
CA ALA A 44 28.21 -4.93 -5.10
C ALA A 44 26.98 -3.99 -5.29
N GLN A 45 27.11 -3.00 -6.20
CA GLN A 45 25.99 -2.13 -6.55
C GLN A 45 24.86 -2.89 -7.26
N ALA A 46 25.20 -3.79 -8.17
CA ALA A 46 24.20 -4.62 -8.86
C ALA A 46 23.47 -5.56 -7.88
N ASP A 47 24.21 -6.18 -6.97
CA ASP A 47 23.65 -7.05 -5.93
C ASP A 47 22.72 -6.28 -4.99
N LEU A 48 23.12 -5.07 -4.58
CA LEU A 48 22.30 -4.20 -3.74
C LEU A 48 20.99 -3.81 -4.43
N LEU A 49 21.05 -3.45 -5.71
CA LEU A 49 19.84 -3.13 -6.50
C LEU A 49 18.92 -4.34 -6.63
N GLY A 50 19.47 -5.53 -6.83
CA GLY A 50 18.71 -6.79 -6.87
C GLY A 50 18.02 -7.07 -5.53
N LEU A 51 18.73 -6.90 -4.43
CA LEU A 51 18.18 -7.08 -3.08
C LEU A 51 17.06 -6.11 -2.77
N GLN A 52 17.24 -4.83 -3.10
CA GLN A 52 16.21 -3.79 -2.93
C GLN A 52 14.95 -4.05 -3.80
N ALA A 53 15.13 -4.57 -5.00
CA ALA A 53 14.01 -4.94 -5.86
C ALA A 53 13.23 -6.12 -5.27
N SER A 54 13.94 -7.14 -4.75
CA SER A 54 13.35 -8.28 -4.09
C SER A 54 12.60 -7.88 -2.81
N GLU A 55 13.19 -7.04 -1.97
CA GLU A 55 12.54 -6.52 -0.77
C GLU A 55 11.24 -5.76 -1.08
N ARG A 56 11.28 -4.87 -2.10
CA ARG A 56 10.08 -4.14 -2.55
C ARG A 56 8.99 -5.09 -3.05
N HIS A 57 9.37 -6.12 -3.77
CA HIS A 57 8.43 -7.13 -4.27
C HIS A 57 7.78 -7.91 -3.11
N VAL A 58 8.59 -8.39 -2.16
CA VAL A 58 8.08 -9.11 -0.98
C VAL A 58 7.16 -8.21 -0.15
N ARG A 59 7.55 -6.95 0.06
CA ARG A 59 6.72 -5.98 0.78
C ARG A 59 5.41 -5.69 0.04
N HIS A 60 5.45 -5.57 -1.28
CA HIS A 60 4.23 -5.40 -2.09
C HIS A 60 3.30 -6.60 -1.93
N LEU A 61 3.79 -7.82 -2.03
CA LEU A 61 2.98 -9.04 -1.82
C LEU A 61 2.42 -9.14 -0.40
N ALA A 62 3.18 -8.70 0.60
CA ALA A 62 2.74 -8.70 2.00
C ALA A 62 1.67 -7.64 2.30
N MET A 63 1.60 -6.56 1.51
CA MET A 63 0.75 -5.39 1.75
C MET A 63 -0.45 -5.27 0.80
N HIS A 64 -0.58 -6.18 -0.18
CA HIS A 64 -1.67 -6.13 -1.16
C HIS A 64 -2.44 -7.44 -1.18
N ASP A 65 -3.72 -7.35 -1.51
CA ASP A 65 -4.60 -8.50 -1.74
C ASP A 65 -4.29 -9.11 -3.12
N SER A 66 -4.00 -10.41 -3.15
CA SER A 66 -3.57 -11.11 -4.37
C SER A 66 -4.66 -11.21 -5.44
N LEU A 67 -5.94 -11.10 -5.07
CA LEU A 67 -7.05 -11.19 -6.00
C LEU A 67 -7.36 -9.86 -6.69
N THR A 68 -7.45 -8.79 -5.88
CA THR A 68 -7.91 -7.46 -6.32
C THR A 68 -6.78 -6.48 -6.57
N THR A 69 -5.56 -6.80 -6.13
CA THR A 69 -4.38 -5.92 -6.11
C THR A 69 -4.53 -4.66 -5.27
N LEU A 70 -5.64 -4.49 -4.57
CA LEU A 70 -5.82 -3.42 -3.60
C LEU A 70 -4.89 -3.63 -2.39
N PRO A 71 -4.56 -2.58 -1.65
CA PRO A 71 -4.04 -2.69 -0.29
C PRO A 71 -4.85 -3.69 0.53
N ASN A 72 -4.14 -4.51 1.31
CA ASN A 72 -4.77 -5.50 2.19
C ASN A 72 -5.03 -4.94 3.60
N ARG A 73 -5.55 -5.79 4.50
CA ARG A 73 -5.82 -5.45 5.91
C ARG A 73 -4.58 -4.89 6.63
N SER A 74 -3.40 -5.45 6.39
CA SER A 74 -2.16 -5.00 7.05
C SER A 74 -1.76 -3.60 6.61
N PHE A 75 -1.79 -3.33 5.31
CA PHE A 75 -1.55 -1.98 4.78
C PHE A 75 -2.57 -0.97 5.31
N PHE A 76 -3.86 -1.36 5.33
CA PHE A 76 -4.92 -0.49 5.84
C PHE A 76 -4.70 -0.12 7.31
N ALA A 77 -4.34 -1.09 8.15
CA ALA A 77 -4.04 -0.85 9.56
C ALA A 77 -2.86 0.10 9.76
N GLU A 78 -1.77 -0.06 9.00
CA GLU A 78 -0.64 0.88 9.03
C GLU A 78 -1.05 2.30 8.62
N ARG A 79 -1.85 2.43 7.55
CA ARG A 79 -2.31 3.74 7.07
C ARG A 79 -3.28 4.42 8.03
N LEU A 80 -4.17 3.65 8.67
CA LEU A 80 -5.09 4.16 9.69
C LEU A 80 -4.33 4.66 10.93
N ALA A 81 -3.33 3.88 11.40
CA ALA A 81 -2.47 4.29 12.51
C ALA A 81 -1.68 5.57 12.17
N GLN A 82 -1.16 5.67 10.95
CA GLN A 82 -0.49 6.88 10.47
C GLN A 82 -1.44 8.07 10.44
N ALA A 83 -2.64 7.93 9.86
CA ALA A 83 -3.64 8.99 9.79
C ALA A 83 -4.02 9.51 11.19
N LEU A 84 -4.20 8.62 12.17
CA LEU A 84 -4.44 8.99 13.57
C LEU A 84 -3.27 9.79 14.15
N SER A 85 -2.04 9.35 13.95
CA SER A 85 -0.85 10.02 14.48
C SER A 85 -0.64 11.42 13.89
N GLU A 86 -1.07 11.65 12.65
CA GLU A 86 -0.96 12.93 11.96
C GLU A 86 -2.15 13.86 12.28
N ALA A 87 -3.36 13.31 12.36
CA ALA A 87 -4.59 14.09 12.50
C ALA A 87 -4.81 14.61 13.92
N LEU A 88 -4.64 13.77 14.94
CA LEU A 88 -4.96 14.13 16.31
C LEU A 88 -4.15 15.32 16.85
N PRO A 89 -2.81 15.41 16.68
CA PRO A 89 -2.04 16.57 17.15
C PRO A 89 -2.40 17.87 16.42
N GLN A 90 -2.87 17.77 15.17
CA GLN A 90 -3.19 18.91 14.32
C GLN A 90 -4.68 19.28 14.37
N GLN A 91 -5.49 18.57 15.17
CA GLN A 91 -6.95 18.71 15.23
C GLN A 91 -7.61 18.60 13.84
N ARG A 92 -7.00 17.80 12.94
CA ARG A 92 -7.56 17.48 11.64
C ARG A 92 -8.44 16.23 11.76
N GLY A 93 -9.43 16.13 10.89
CA GLY A 93 -10.27 14.95 10.83
C GLY A 93 -10.02 14.15 9.55
N PHE A 94 -10.45 12.90 9.59
CA PHE A 94 -10.56 12.02 8.45
C PHE A 94 -11.79 11.13 8.60
N ALA A 95 -12.21 10.46 7.52
CA ALA A 95 -13.34 9.55 7.59
C ALA A 95 -12.92 8.13 7.16
N LEU A 96 -13.53 7.15 7.83
CA LEU A 96 -13.42 5.73 7.54
C LEU A 96 -14.75 5.23 6.98
N LEU A 97 -14.73 4.62 5.81
CA LEU A 97 -15.84 3.86 5.26
C LEU A 97 -15.53 2.38 5.38
N TYR A 98 -16.44 1.61 5.96
CA TYR A 98 -16.40 0.15 6.00
C TYR A 98 -17.51 -0.40 5.12
N LEU A 99 -17.21 -1.34 4.24
CA LEU A 99 -18.15 -1.83 3.24
C LEU A 99 -18.19 -3.36 3.24
N ASP A 100 -19.40 -3.91 3.09
CA ASP A 100 -19.67 -5.33 2.91
C ASP A 100 -20.61 -5.52 1.69
N LEU A 101 -20.40 -6.58 0.91
CA LEU A 101 -21.24 -6.86 -0.26
C LEU A 101 -22.44 -7.74 0.12
N ASP A 102 -23.62 -7.19 0.04
CA ASP A 102 -24.85 -7.90 0.40
C ASP A 102 -25.04 -9.16 -0.46
N ASP A 103 -25.34 -10.28 0.23
CA ASP A 103 -25.61 -11.57 -0.44
C ASP A 103 -24.46 -12.11 -1.31
N PHE A 104 -23.19 -11.66 -1.14
CA PHE A 104 -22.05 -12.14 -1.93
C PHE A 104 -21.88 -13.67 -1.84
N LYS A 105 -22.12 -14.26 -0.67
CA LYS A 105 -22.13 -15.71 -0.52
C LYS A 105 -23.09 -16.40 -1.47
N LYS A 106 -24.28 -15.84 -1.71
CA LYS A 106 -25.25 -16.37 -2.67
C LYS A 106 -24.70 -16.40 -4.09
N VAL A 107 -23.93 -15.37 -4.47
CA VAL A 107 -23.27 -15.34 -5.80
C VAL A 107 -22.30 -16.50 -5.92
N ASN A 108 -21.47 -16.74 -4.89
CA ASN A 108 -20.54 -17.87 -4.88
C ASN A 108 -21.26 -19.23 -4.92
N ASP A 109 -22.29 -19.38 -4.09
CA ASP A 109 -23.07 -20.64 -4.01
C ASP A 109 -23.82 -20.94 -5.31
N THR A 110 -24.24 -19.90 -6.07
CA THR A 110 -25.02 -20.06 -7.30
C THR A 110 -24.16 -20.18 -8.55
N HIS A 111 -23.06 -19.40 -8.63
CA HIS A 111 -22.28 -19.24 -9.85
C HIS A 111 -20.83 -19.72 -9.71
N GLY A 112 -20.42 -20.16 -8.51
CA GLY A 112 -19.07 -20.61 -8.21
C GLY A 112 -18.11 -19.48 -7.84
N HIS A 113 -17.02 -19.84 -7.13
CA HIS A 113 -16.02 -18.89 -6.63
C HIS A 113 -15.32 -18.10 -7.74
N ALA A 114 -15.13 -18.69 -8.93
CA ALA A 114 -14.49 -17.97 -10.04
C ALA A 114 -15.30 -16.73 -10.48
N VAL A 115 -16.63 -16.82 -10.45
CA VAL A 115 -17.52 -15.69 -10.75
C VAL A 115 -17.49 -14.67 -9.62
N GLY A 116 -17.48 -15.12 -8.37
CA GLY A 116 -17.30 -14.24 -7.20
C GLY A 116 -15.97 -13.48 -7.23
N ASP A 117 -14.89 -14.14 -7.59
CA ASP A 117 -13.56 -13.53 -7.73
C ASP A 117 -13.55 -12.42 -8.79
N GLU A 118 -14.17 -12.67 -9.96
CA GLU A 118 -14.31 -11.61 -10.98
C GLU A 118 -15.20 -10.46 -10.51
N LEU A 119 -16.26 -10.75 -9.77
CA LEU A 119 -17.12 -9.72 -9.18
C LEU A 119 -16.32 -8.85 -8.18
N LEU A 120 -15.50 -9.44 -7.32
CA LEU A 120 -14.63 -8.72 -6.39
C LEU A 120 -13.63 -7.82 -7.13
N ARG A 121 -13.05 -8.27 -8.25
CA ARG A 121 -12.17 -7.43 -9.10
C ARG A 121 -12.91 -6.23 -9.69
N VAL A 122 -14.13 -6.45 -10.15
CA VAL A 122 -14.98 -5.35 -10.67
C VAL A 122 -15.31 -4.35 -9.56
N VAL A 123 -15.69 -4.82 -8.38
CA VAL A 123 -15.98 -3.97 -7.21
C VAL A 123 -14.74 -3.16 -6.83
N ALA A 124 -13.59 -3.80 -6.70
CA ALA A 124 -12.32 -3.15 -6.39
C ALA A 124 -11.99 -2.00 -7.36
N ALA A 125 -12.13 -2.26 -8.67
CA ALA A 125 -11.89 -1.26 -9.70
C ALA A 125 -12.90 -0.08 -9.63
N ARG A 126 -14.16 -0.35 -9.29
CA ARG A 126 -15.20 0.68 -9.12
C ARG A 126 -14.97 1.54 -7.90
N LEU A 127 -14.59 0.93 -6.77
CA LEU A 127 -14.23 1.63 -5.54
C LEU A 127 -13.06 2.58 -5.78
N SER A 128 -11.97 2.08 -6.39
CA SER A 128 -10.78 2.91 -6.66
C SER A 128 -11.06 4.10 -7.57
N ARG A 129 -12.03 3.98 -8.50
CA ARG A 129 -12.45 5.10 -9.37
C ARG A 129 -13.42 6.07 -8.70
N SER A 130 -14.03 5.68 -7.59
CA SER A 130 -15.02 6.48 -6.89
C SER A 130 -14.41 7.47 -5.90
N VAL A 131 -13.24 7.21 -5.41
CA VAL A 131 -12.48 8.03 -4.44
C VAL A 131 -11.35 8.81 -5.13
N ARG A 132 -10.68 9.69 -4.40
CA ARG A 132 -9.53 10.48 -4.89
C ARG A 132 -8.26 9.64 -4.90
N ALA A 133 -7.23 10.11 -5.60
CA ALA A 133 -5.95 9.43 -5.68
C ALA A 133 -5.22 9.33 -4.31
N ASP A 134 -5.45 10.30 -3.43
CA ASP A 134 -4.84 10.35 -2.09
C ASP A 134 -5.63 9.54 -1.04
N ASP A 135 -6.86 9.12 -1.37
CA ASP A 135 -7.65 8.25 -0.52
C ASP A 135 -7.16 6.79 -0.66
N VAL A 136 -7.27 6.04 0.42
CA VAL A 136 -6.85 4.63 0.43
C VAL A 136 -8.09 3.75 0.31
N VAL A 137 -8.09 2.85 -0.68
CA VAL A 137 -9.08 1.77 -0.80
C VAL A 137 -8.36 0.45 -0.53
N SER A 138 -8.94 -0.37 0.33
CA SER A 138 -8.36 -1.65 0.75
C SER A 138 -9.41 -2.75 0.74
N ARG A 139 -8.96 -3.99 0.50
CA ARG A 139 -9.77 -5.18 0.75
C ARG A 139 -9.30 -5.83 2.04
N LEU A 140 -10.20 -5.95 3.02
CA LEU A 140 -9.87 -6.47 4.35
C LEU A 140 -9.95 -8.00 4.42
N GLY A 141 -10.72 -8.60 3.52
CA GLY A 141 -10.90 -10.06 3.39
C GLY A 141 -12.30 -10.41 2.90
N GLY A 142 -12.49 -11.57 2.29
CA GLY A 142 -13.81 -11.98 1.80
C GLY A 142 -14.44 -10.93 0.88
N ASP A 143 -15.59 -10.42 1.28
CA ASP A 143 -16.40 -9.38 0.63
C ASP A 143 -16.31 -8.01 1.34
N GLU A 144 -15.39 -7.87 2.29
CA GLU A 144 -15.18 -6.65 3.06
C GLU A 144 -14.14 -5.72 2.43
N PHE A 145 -14.49 -4.45 2.30
CA PHE A 145 -13.62 -3.38 1.83
C PHE A 145 -13.61 -2.22 2.83
N ALA A 146 -12.56 -1.41 2.80
CA ALA A 146 -12.50 -0.18 3.55
C ALA A 146 -11.91 0.95 2.73
N CYS A 147 -12.38 2.19 3.00
CA CYS A 147 -11.78 3.39 2.43
C CYS A 147 -11.38 4.34 3.56
N LEU A 148 -10.16 4.87 3.49
CA LEU A 148 -9.68 5.92 4.37
C LEU A 148 -9.61 7.21 3.56
N LEU A 149 -10.40 8.21 3.98
CA LEU A 149 -10.54 9.49 3.30
C LEU A 149 -9.82 10.57 4.10
N GLY A 150 -8.74 11.11 3.52
CA GLY A 150 -8.02 12.23 4.10
C GLY A 150 -8.82 13.55 4.05
N ASP A 151 -8.28 14.61 4.71
CA ASP A 151 -8.85 15.96 4.73
C ASP A 151 -10.36 15.95 4.87
N LEU A 152 -10.83 15.78 6.12
CA LEU A 152 -12.23 15.50 6.47
C LEU A 152 -13.23 16.28 5.61
N PRO A 153 -13.97 15.60 4.72
CA PRO A 153 -15.04 16.25 3.98
C PRO A 153 -16.20 16.61 4.90
N ALA A 154 -16.96 17.64 4.56
CA ALA A 154 -18.21 17.93 5.25
C ALA A 154 -19.17 16.71 5.18
N ARG A 155 -20.05 16.55 6.16
CA ARG A 155 -20.97 15.39 6.26
C ARG A 155 -21.78 15.20 4.96
N GLU A 156 -22.18 16.29 4.32
CA GLU A 156 -22.89 16.27 3.04
C GLU A 156 -22.04 15.71 1.92
N GLN A 157 -20.74 16.01 1.92
CA GLN A 157 -19.78 15.47 0.94
C GLN A 157 -19.53 13.98 1.16
N LEU A 158 -19.47 13.53 2.42
CA LEU A 158 -19.41 12.11 2.77
C LEU A 158 -20.66 11.36 2.32
N SER A 159 -21.84 11.93 2.53
CA SER A 159 -23.11 11.36 2.03
C SER A 159 -23.11 11.26 0.50
N HIS A 160 -22.66 12.30 -0.20
CA HIS A 160 -22.53 12.28 -1.66
C HIS A 160 -21.56 11.22 -2.15
N LEU A 161 -20.40 11.08 -1.47
CA LEU A 161 -19.43 10.05 -1.80
C LEU A 161 -20.00 8.65 -1.55
N ALA A 162 -20.68 8.44 -0.43
CA ALA A 162 -21.34 7.16 -0.14
C ALA A 162 -22.38 6.81 -1.21
N CYS A 163 -23.22 7.74 -1.64
CA CYS A 163 -24.16 7.53 -2.73
C CYS A 163 -23.43 7.20 -4.05
N LYS A 164 -22.37 7.94 -4.39
CA LYS A 164 -21.55 7.66 -5.58
C LYS A 164 -20.93 6.26 -5.57
N VAL A 165 -20.44 5.83 -4.41
CA VAL A 165 -19.88 4.48 -4.22
C VAL A 165 -20.98 3.42 -4.37
N LEU A 166 -22.14 3.63 -3.73
CA LEU A 166 -23.30 2.75 -3.85
C LEU A 166 -23.73 2.57 -5.30
N ASP A 167 -23.89 3.66 -6.03
CA ASP A 167 -24.31 3.62 -7.44
C ASP A 167 -23.27 2.92 -8.32
N ALA A 168 -21.99 3.23 -8.10
CA ALA A 168 -20.90 2.62 -8.86
C ALA A 168 -20.81 1.11 -8.63
N VAL A 169 -20.91 0.67 -7.37
CA VAL A 169 -20.81 -0.76 -7.02
C VAL A 169 -22.08 -1.49 -7.45
N ALA A 170 -23.28 -0.91 -7.23
CA ALA A 170 -24.54 -1.51 -7.59
C ALA A 170 -24.82 -1.52 -9.11
N ALA A 171 -24.06 -0.77 -9.90
CA ALA A 171 -24.23 -0.82 -11.35
C ALA A 171 -24.06 -2.25 -11.89
N PRO A 172 -24.88 -2.69 -12.87
CA PRO A 172 -24.75 -4.01 -13.46
C PRO A 172 -23.36 -4.31 -13.94
N CYS A 173 -22.86 -5.51 -13.70
CA CYS A 173 -21.61 -5.98 -14.27
C CYS A 173 -21.82 -7.22 -15.14
N GLN A 174 -21.07 -7.30 -16.23
CA GLN A 174 -21.07 -8.45 -17.13
C GLN A 174 -19.87 -9.33 -16.79
N ILE A 175 -20.13 -10.59 -16.39
CA ILE A 175 -19.08 -11.58 -16.12
C ILE A 175 -19.34 -12.78 -17.02
N GLY A 176 -18.59 -12.90 -18.10
CA GLY A 176 -18.89 -13.84 -19.16
C GLY A 176 -20.31 -13.64 -19.69
N PRO A 177 -21.17 -14.68 -19.71
CA PRO A 177 -22.57 -14.58 -20.14
C PRO A 177 -23.50 -14.00 -19.05
N LEU A 178 -23.02 -13.86 -17.81
CA LEU A 178 -23.85 -13.48 -16.67
C LEU A 178 -23.91 -11.96 -16.52
N ARG A 179 -25.11 -11.44 -16.28
CA ARG A 179 -25.33 -10.04 -15.84
C ARG A 179 -25.70 -10.05 -14.36
N LEU A 180 -24.78 -9.60 -13.54
CA LEU A 180 -24.89 -9.61 -12.09
C LEU A 180 -25.13 -8.21 -11.53
N HIS A 181 -25.79 -8.18 -10.38
CA HIS A 181 -25.99 -6.99 -9.55
C HIS A 181 -25.59 -7.35 -8.13
N ILE A 182 -24.79 -6.53 -7.51
CA ILE A 182 -24.43 -6.64 -6.08
C ILE A 182 -24.59 -5.26 -5.44
N ARG A 183 -25.07 -5.21 -4.22
CA ARG A 183 -25.18 -3.95 -3.47
C ARG A 183 -24.19 -3.98 -2.32
N PRO A 184 -23.49 -2.89 -2.04
CA PRO A 184 -22.75 -2.77 -0.80
C PRO A 184 -23.62 -2.17 0.30
N SER A 185 -23.33 -2.53 1.53
CA SER A 185 -23.75 -1.80 2.74
C SER A 185 -22.54 -1.05 3.28
N ILE A 186 -22.67 0.25 3.56
CA ILE A 186 -21.56 1.14 3.92
C ILE A 186 -21.80 1.73 5.31
N GLY A 187 -20.82 1.56 6.21
CA GLY A 187 -20.73 2.27 7.48
C GLY A 187 -19.69 3.36 7.43
N ILE A 188 -19.99 4.50 8.05
CA ILE A 188 -19.13 5.67 8.06
C ILE A 188 -18.85 6.07 9.51
N ALA A 189 -17.55 6.13 9.86
CA ALA A 189 -17.06 6.68 11.11
C ALA A 189 -16.08 7.84 10.83
N VAL A 190 -16.12 8.86 11.67
CA VAL A 190 -15.35 10.10 11.50
C VAL A 190 -14.42 10.30 12.68
N CYS A 191 -13.14 10.49 12.44
CA CYS A 191 -12.17 10.89 13.43
C CYS A 191 -12.15 12.43 13.55
N PRO A 192 -12.09 13.00 14.75
CA PRO A 192 -12.07 12.34 16.06
C PRO A 192 -13.45 12.06 16.67
N SER A 193 -14.56 12.56 16.06
CA SER A 193 -15.91 12.55 16.67
C SER A 193 -16.40 11.16 17.03
N ASP A 194 -16.11 10.17 16.19
CA ASP A 194 -16.59 8.80 16.35
C ASP A 194 -15.50 7.86 16.88
N GLY A 195 -14.31 8.39 17.21
CA GLY A 195 -13.22 7.63 17.82
C GLY A 195 -11.84 8.24 17.55
N GLU A 196 -10.94 8.03 18.50
CA GLU A 196 -9.54 8.48 18.45
C GLU A 196 -8.54 7.30 18.39
N THR A 197 -9.04 6.07 18.27
CA THR A 197 -8.22 4.87 18.10
C THR A 197 -8.66 4.07 16.89
N ALA A 198 -7.74 3.29 16.33
CA ALA A 198 -8.02 2.45 15.15
C ALA A 198 -9.14 1.44 15.43
N ASP A 199 -9.09 0.81 16.60
CA ASP A 199 -10.06 -0.22 16.99
C ASP A 199 -11.46 0.37 17.12
N LEU A 200 -11.61 1.54 17.80
CA LEU A 200 -12.91 2.20 17.93
C LEU A 200 -13.49 2.66 16.60
N LEU A 201 -12.66 3.24 15.72
CA LEU A 201 -13.14 3.69 14.41
C LEU A 201 -13.58 2.52 13.54
N LEU A 202 -12.88 1.39 13.57
CA LEU A 202 -13.26 0.19 12.85
C LEU A 202 -14.54 -0.42 13.43
N GLU A 203 -14.63 -0.55 14.76
CA GLU A 203 -15.83 -1.05 15.44
C GLU A 203 -17.06 -0.18 15.13
N HIS A 204 -16.92 1.14 15.20
CA HIS A 204 -18.00 2.08 14.93
C HIS A 204 -18.43 2.10 13.47
N ALA A 205 -17.46 2.00 12.53
CA ALA A 205 -17.78 1.90 11.11
C ALA A 205 -18.48 0.56 10.79
N ASP A 206 -18.05 -0.55 11.40
CA ASP A 206 -18.70 -1.87 11.25
C ASP A 206 -20.14 -1.84 11.82
N ALA A 207 -20.33 -1.28 13.02
CA ALA A 207 -21.66 -1.12 13.61
C ALA A 207 -22.59 -0.30 12.71
N ALA A 208 -22.09 0.80 12.13
CA ALA A 208 -22.85 1.62 11.18
C ALA A 208 -23.17 0.83 9.90
N MET A 209 -22.23 0.06 9.36
CA MET A 209 -22.44 -0.79 8.19
C MET A 209 -23.52 -1.85 8.47
N TYR A 210 -23.47 -2.50 9.62
CA TYR A 210 -24.48 -3.47 10.03
C TYR A 210 -25.87 -2.83 10.11
N ASN A 211 -25.97 -1.60 10.63
CA ASN A 211 -27.23 -0.83 10.64
C ASN A 211 -27.73 -0.54 9.23
N ALA A 212 -26.83 -0.11 8.32
CA ALA A 212 -27.17 0.10 6.92
C ALA A 212 -27.73 -1.17 6.27
N LYS A 213 -27.10 -2.32 6.53
CA LYS A 213 -27.50 -3.64 6.03
C LYS A 213 -28.87 -4.06 6.55
N ARG A 214 -29.11 -3.93 7.86
CA ARG A 214 -30.42 -4.25 8.48
C ARG A 214 -31.57 -3.42 7.93
N HIS A 215 -31.37 -2.12 7.75
CA HIS A 215 -32.40 -1.21 7.29
C HIS A 215 -32.44 -1.07 5.77
N ARG A 216 -31.54 -1.71 5.05
CA ARG A 216 -31.41 -1.60 3.58
C ARG A 216 -31.27 -0.15 3.12
N SER A 217 -30.63 0.69 3.93
CA SER A 217 -30.46 2.12 3.65
C SER A 217 -29.32 2.40 2.65
N GLY A 218 -28.46 1.40 2.40
CA GLY A 218 -27.26 1.51 1.58
C GLY A 218 -26.06 2.06 2.35
N TYR A 219 -26.22 3.12 3.13
CA TYR A 219 -25.19 3.61 4.04
C TYR A 219 -25.78 4.14 5.34
N ALA A 220 -24.93 4.19 6.38
CA ALA A 220 -25.22 4.84 7.64
C ALA A 220 -23.95 5.48 8.23
N PHE A 221 -24.12 6.59 8.92
CA PHE A 221 -23.10 7.13 9.81
C PHE A 221 -23.18 6.44 11.16
N PHE A 222 -22.05 6.35 11.84
CA PHE A 222 -22.06 5.92 13.22
C PHE A 222 -22.90 6.89 14.08
N ASP A 223 -23.72 6.34 14.95
CA ASP A 223 -24.52 7.05 15.93
C ASP A 223 -24.52 6.22 17.21
N GLU A 224 -24.01 6.80 18.29
CA GLU A 224 -23.96 6.13 19.60
C GLU A 224 -25.30 5.61 20.08
N GLN A 225 -26.38 6.29 19.74
CA GLN A 225 -27.74 5.86 20.12
C GLN A 225 -28.16 4.59 19.39
N SER A 226 -27.78 4.47 18.12
CA SER A 226 -28.05 3.27 17.32
C SER A 226 -27.16 2.07 17.71
N ALA A 227 -25.94 2.31 18.17
CA ALA A 227 -25.01 1.26 18.60
C ALA A 227 -25.46 0.54 19.88
N ARG A 228 -26.06 1.25 20.83
CA ARG A 228 -26.55 0.66 22.07
C ARG A 228 -27.68 -0.39 21.85
N TRP A 229 -28.52 -0.20 20.84
CA TRP A 229 -29.57 -1.17 20.48
C TRP A 229 -29.02 -2.47 19.87
N ALA A 230 -27.89 -2.42 19.21
CA ALA A 230 -27.27 -3.60 18.63
C ALA A 230 -26.66 -4.52 19.71
N CYS A 231 -26.07 -3.97 20.78
CA CYS A 231 -25.52 -4.74 21.91
C CYS A 231 -26.63 -5.41 22.78
N GLU A 232 -27.75 -4.75 22.95
CA GLU A 232 -28.84 -5.30 23.78
C GLU A 232 -29.60 -6.44 23.09
N SER A 233 -29.60 -6.50 21.76
CA SER A 233 -30.30 -7.53 20.98
C SER A 233 -29.48 -8.82 20.76
N VAL A 234 -28.21 -8.87 21.12
CA VAL A 234 -27.34 -10.08 21.04
C VAL A 234 -27.28 -10.84 22.38
N GLY A 235 -27.82 -10.25 23.45
CA GLY A 235 -27.80 -10.82 24.80
C GLY A 235 -29.17 -11.37 25.28
N ALA A 236 -30.13 -11.61 24.39
CA ALA A 236 -31.45 -12.14 24.73
C ALA A 236 -31.71 -13.49 24.06
#